data_adef630cf89ade5f52877058e03eb776
#
_entry.id   adef630cf89ade5f52877058e03eb776
#
_cell.length_a   1.000
_cell.length_b   1.000
_cell.length_c   1.000
_cell.angle_alpha   90.00
_cell.angle_beta   90.00
_cell.angle_gamma   90.00
#
_symmetry.space_group_name_H-M   'P 1'
#
loop_
_entity.id
_entity.type
_entity.pdbx_description
1 polymer ?
#
loop_
_entity_poly.entity_id
_entity_poly.type
_entity_poly.pdbx_seq_one_letter_code
_entity_poly.pdbx_strand_id
1 'polypeptide(L)'
;MLQCGVIVSLVMTGPAQGELMPKDLAPLVPVSVLSGADDVSVPTEFRSVSRRLFGRELFEGISVFDAIGAAEAVRKNSRIADLCEKIDARYRSLSWGRSQCSTLPWTYDRVSEQGHPLLYWDYSGLNEGLSDLPSDETTLVLGGVHPDELTPINLAFRFAQALRDDRALFAQHRVVVAPLVNPDGFFSIPARRTNVNGVDLNRNFATRDWWGAAWTWWKNRRQSDPRHFPGFAPDTEEGTRFQVDLMRRFDPDKIVSIHAPLGFLDYDGPGDNKRKNLSSFEKKARDLAYVVSRNSNNYRVLDFVFYPGSLGNFAGNERQVPTVTLELSSTNPRFADKYWREFFPGLKAAVKYEFKRSVLARMDNRATTTPSGTICCQD
;
A
#
# COMPACT_ATOMS: atom_id res chain seq x y z
N MET A 1 32.29 -31.24 -12.61
CA MET A 1 31.05 -31.15 -11.81
C MET A 1 31.32 -30.14 -10.72
N LEU A 2 30.91 -28.90 -10.91
CA LEU A 2 31.03 -27.83 -9.91
C LEU A 2 29.72 -27.72 -9.13
N GLN A 3 29.79 -27.96 -7.82
CA GLN A 3 28.69 -27.70 -6.91
C GLN A 3 28.69 -26.23 -6.57
N CYS A 4 27.59 -25.51 -6.91
CA CYS A 4 27.31 -24.18 -6.41
C CYS A 4 26.59 -24.30 -5.06
N GLY A 5 27.30 -24.06 -3.97
CA GLY A 5 26.72 -23.87 -2.64
C GLY A 5 26.28 -22.40 -2.45
N VAL A 6 25.00 -22.18 -2.15
CA VAL A 6 24.52 -20.86 -1.73
C VAL A 6 24.72 -20.73 -0.23
N ILE A 7 25.65 -19.85 0.17
CA ILE A 7 25.86 -19.48 1.57
C ILE A 7 24.98 -18.28 1.87
N VAL A 8 23.97 -18.47 2.72
CA VAL A 8 23.20 -17.35 3.30
C VAL A 8 23.85 -17.00 4.65
N SER A 9 24.63 -15.92 4.67
CA SER A 9 25.20 -15.38 5.92
C SER A 9 24.18 -14.41 6.55
N LEU A 10 23.66 -14.81 7.71
CA LEU A 10 22.86 -13.92 8.57
C LEU A 10 23.84 -13.15 9.47
N VAL A 11 24.04 -11.87 9.18
CA VAL A 11 24.79 -10.96 10.06
C VAL A 11 23.81 -10.42 11.11
N MET A 12 23.98 -10.86 12.33
CA MET A 12 23.26 -10.32 13.49
C MET A 12 24.11 -9.18 14.07
N THR A 13 23.69 -7.94 13.90
CA THR A 13 24.20 -6.80 14.67
C THR A 13 23.39 -6.71 15.97
N GLY A 14 24.05 -6.94 17.10
CA GLY A 14 23.42 -6.87 18.41
C GLY A 14 23.19 -5.42 18.87
N PRO A 15 22.13 -5.16 19.64
CA PRO A 15 21.92 -3.87 20.28
C PRO A 15 22.81 -3.71 21.52
N ALA A 16 23.22 -2.46 21.75
CA ALA A 16 23.93 -2.05 22.95
C ALA A 16 23.02 -2.10 24.19
N GLN A 17 23.56 -2.74 25.20
CA GLN A 17 23.24 -2.73 26.64
C GLN A 17 21.84 -2.28 27.12
N GLY A 18 21.14 -3.21 27.74
CA GLY A 18 20.35 -2.95 28.95
C GLY A 18 18.87 -3.23 28.90
N GLU A 19 18.44 -4.45 28.51
CA GLU A 19 17.15 -4.98 28.94
C GLU A 19 17.19 -6.51 29.07
N LEU A 20 16.60 -6.99 30.16
CA LEU A 20 16.55 -8.38 30.56
C LEU A 20 15.76 -9.22 29.55
N MET A 21 16.44 -10.14 28.89
CA MET A 21 15.82 -11.18 28.06
C MET A 21 15.17 -12.26 28.93
N PRO A 22 14.02 -12.81 28.55
CA PRO A 22 13.48 -14.00 29.18
C PRO A 22 14.43 -15.19 28.99
N LYS A 23 14.69 -15.95 30.06
CA LYS A 23 15.69 -17.00 30.15
C LYS A 23 15.42 -18.28 29.36
N ASP A 24 14.46 -18.33 28.45
CA ASP A 24 13.97 -19.56 27.80
C ASP A 24 14.13 -19.60 26.28
N LEU A 25 15.04 -18.82 25.70
CA LEU A 25 15.40 -18.97 24.28
C LEU A 25 16.75 -19.65 24.15
N ALA A 26 16.72 -20.97 23.92
CA ALA A 26 17.90 -21.74 23.51
C ALA A 26 18.43 -21.26 22.14
N PRO A 27 19.76 -21.30 21.90
CA PRO A 27 20.34 -20.85 20.63
C PRO A 27 19.85 -21.69 19.47
N LEU A 28 19.47 -21.03 18.37
CA LEU A 28 19.09 -21.67 17.12
C LEU A 28 20.29 -22.42 16.54
N VAL A 29 20.15 -23.71 16.39
CA VAL A 29 21.14 -24.60 15.74
C VAL A 29 21.10 -24.37 14.23
N PRO A 30 22.21 -24.22 13.51
CA PRO A 30 22.21 -24.07 12.08
C PRO A 30 21.72 -25.35 11.38
N VAL A 31 20.69 -25.19 10.54
CA VAL A 31 20.20 -26.29 9.69
C VAL A 31 21.14 -26.41 8.48
N SER A 32 21.93 -27.42 8.43
CA SER A 32 22.65 -27.83 7.22
C SER A 32 21.67 -28.57 6.30
N VAL A 33 21.41 -28.00 5.11
CA VAL A 33 20.58 -28.63 4.08
C VAL A 33 21.37 -29.82 3.50
N LEU A 34 20.96 -31.05 3.80
CA LEU A 34 21.36 -32.24 3.11
C LEU A 34 20.40 -32.48 1.94
N SER A 35 20.92 -32.40 0.74
CA SER A 35 20.20 -32.81 -0.47
C SER A 35 20.14 -34.33 -0.55
N GLY A 36 18.97 -34.91 -0.59
CA GLY A 36 18.66 -36.27 -1.00
C GLY A 36 18.55 -37.25 0.16
N ALA A 37 17.34 -37.50 0.58
CA ALA A 37 16.79 -38.78 1.02
C ALA A 37 15.42 -38.58 1.68
N ASP A 38 14.50 -39.43 1.38
CA ASP A 38 13.19 -39.62 1.99
C ASP A 38 13.36 -40.09 3.43
N ASP A 39 13.50 -39.24 4.39
CA ASP A 39 13.30 -39.45 5.83
C ASP A 39 14.00 -38.38 6.67
N VAL A 40 13.50 -37.14 6.69
CA VAL A 40 13.99 -36.13 7.63
C VAL A 40 13.13 -36.18 8.90
N SER A 41 13.62 -36.87 9.92
CA SER A 41 12.99 -36.85 11.24
C SER A 41 13.12 -35.46 11.86
N VAL A 42 11.95 -34.79 12.08
CA VAL A 42 11.87 -33.51 12.74
C VAL A 42 12.42 -33.61 14.18
N PRO A 43 13.38 -32.77 14.61
CA PRO A 43 13.90 -32.77 15.96
C PRO A 43 12.82 -32.70 17.03
N THR A 44 13.00 -33.45 18.10
CA THR A 44 12.01 -33.61 19.19
C THR A 44 11.62 -32.28 19.84
N GLU A 45 12.53 -31.30 19.87
CA GLU A 45 12.29 -29.93 20.38
C GLU A 45 11.33 -29.13 19.52
N PHE A 46 11.41 -29.29 18.21
CA PHE A 46 10.46 -28.66 17.28
C PHE A 46 9.04 -29.21 17.46
N ARG A 47 8.92 -30.51 17.73
CA ARG A 47 7.64 -31.17 18.01
C ARG A 47 6.98 -30.65 19.31
N SER A 48 7.77 -30.24 20.32
CA SER A 48 7.26 -29.73 21.58
C SER A 48 6.72 -28.31 21.47
N VAL A 49 7.36 -27.45 20.69
CA VAL A 49 6.91 -26.07 20.41
C VAL A 49 5.64 -26.08 19.55
N SER A 50 5.62 -26.92 18.52
CA SER A 50 4.47 -27.04 17.63
C SER A 50 3.24 -27.64 18.33
N ARG A 51 3.40 -28.59 19.25
CA ARG A 51 2.29 -29.15 20.05
C ARG A 51 1.65 -28.14 20.99
N ARG A 52 2.39 -27.15 21.48
CA ARG A 52 1.83 -26.05 22.30
C ARG A 52 1.02 -25.06 21.48
N LEU A 53 1.38 -24.87 20.19
CA LEU A 53 0.73 -23.89 19.32
C LEU A 53 -0.48 -24.44 18.56
N PHE A 54 -0.48 -25.73 18.19
CA PHE A 54 -1.44 -26.29 17.24
C PHE A 54 -2.24 -27.53 17.69
N GLY A 55 -2.05 -28.04 18.92
CA GLY A 55 -2.75 -29.24 19.40
C GLY A 55 -2.19 -30.54 18.84
N ARG A 56 -2.66 -31.67 19.43
CA ARG A 56 -2.03 -33.00 19.25
C ARG A 56 -2.34 -33.69 17.89
N GLU A 57 -3.36 -33.27 17.16
CA GLU A 57 -3.93 -34.05 16.04
C GLU A 57 -3.48 -33.63 14.64
N LEU A 58 -2.67 -32.56 14.48
CA LEU A 58 -2.34 -31.96 13.18
C LEU A 58 -1.00 -32.37 12.57
N PHE A 59 -0.24 -33.28 13.16
CA PHE A 59 1.17 -33.51 12.79
C PHE A 59 1.51 -34.74 11.94
N GLU A 60 0.55 -35.60 11.63
CA GLU A 60 0.77 -36.69 10.69
C GLU A 60 0.47 -36.22 9.28
N GLY A 61 1.51 -35.78 8.55
CA GLY A 61 1.43 -35.43 7.13
C GLY A 61 1.82 -34.01 6.74
N ILE A 62 2.20 -33.12 7.69
CA ILE A 62 2.60 -31.75 7.36
C ILE A 62 4.10 -31.70 7.03
N SER A 63 4.45 -31.20 5.85
CA SER A 63 5.85 -31.00 5.46
C SER A 63 6.51 -29.88 6.30
N VAL A 64 7.86 -29.92 6.40
CA VAL A 64 8.61 -28.85 7.10
C VAL A 64 8.33 -27.49 6.48
N PHE A 65 8.11 -27.41 5.17
CA PHE A 65 7.76 -26.18 4.46
C PHE A 65 6.37 -25.65 4.85
N ASP A 66 5.40 -26.53 5.04
CA ASP A 66 4.06 -26.16 5.50
C ASP A 66 4.09 -25.64 6.95
N ALA A 67 4.91 -26.27 7.81
CA ALA A 67 5.08 -25.83 9.19
C ALA A 67 5.79 -24.46 9.28
N ILE A 68 6.80 -24.20 8.43
CA ILE A 68 7.45 -22.88 8.33
C ILE A 68 6.46 -21.83 7.80
N GLY A 69 5.74 -22.13 6.75
CA GLY A 69 4.72 -21.23 6.19
C GLY A 69 3.62 -20.89 7.19
N ALA A 70 3.14 -21.88 7.96
CA ALA A 70 2.17 -21.66 9.03
C ALA A 70 2.71 -20.78 10.17
N ALA A 71 3.96 -21.00 10.59
CA ALA A 71 4.61 -20.18 11.61
C ALA A 71 4.83 -18.73 11.15
N GLU A 72 5.16 -18.54 9.88
CA GLU A 72 5.31 -17.22 9.28
C GLU A 72 3.96 -16.50 9.17
N ALA A 73 2.89 -17.18 8.74
CA ALA A 73 1.54 -16.65 8.72
C ALA A 73 1.05 -16.22 10.11
N VAL A 74 1.29 -17.04 11.14
CA VAL A 74 0.96 -16.70 12.53
C VAL A 74 1.72 -15.45 12.98
N ARG A 75 3.01 -15.35 12.67
CA ARG A 75 3.83 -14.17 12.99
C ARG A 75 3.35 -12.92 12.25
N LYS A 76 3.00 -13.06 10.96
CA LYS A 76 2.45 -11.98 10.14
C LYS A 76 1.13 -11.47 10.73
N ASN A 77 0.23 -12.37 11.11
CA ASN A 77 -1.06 -12.03 11.74
C ASN A 77 -0.89 -11.35 13.10
N SER A 78 0.05 -11.80 13.93
CA SER A 78 0.37 -11.16 15.22
C SER A 78 0.83 -9.72 15.03
N ARG A 79 1.74 -9.45 14.10
CA ARG A 79 2.22 -8.08 13.82
C ARG A 79 1.12 -7.16 13.28
N ILE A 80 0.19 -7.69 12.49
CA ILE A 80 -1.00 -6.94 12.06
C ILE A 80 -1.89 -6.62 13.25
N ALA A 81 -2.15 -7.59 14.14
CA ALA A 81 -2.96 -7.39 15.34
C ALA A 81 -2.37 -6.32 16.26
N ASP A 82 -1.06 -6.39 16.52
CA ASP A 82 -0.33 -5.40 17.35
C ASP A 82 -0.43 -3.98 16.74
N LEU A 83 -0.29 -3.87 15.42
CA LEU A 83 -0.44 -2.59 14.74
C LEU A 83 -1.88 -2.07 14.83
N CYS A 84 -2.88 -2.93 14.62
CA CYS A 84 -4.29 -2.55 14.72
C CYS A 84 -4.65 -2.09 16.14
N GLU A 85 -4.07 -2.69 17.16
CA GLU A 85 -4.26 -2.24 18.56
C GLU A 85 -3.68 -0.83 18.78
N LYS A 86 -2.49 -0.55 18.25
CA LYS A 86 -1.89 0.79 18.29
C LYS A 86 -2.76 1.82 17.53
N ILE A 87 -3.29 1.44 16.35
CA ILE A 87 -4.19 2.30 15.57
C ILE A 87 -5.46 2.58 16.39
N ASP A 88 -6.07 1.56 17.01
CA ASP A 88 -7.25 1.72 17.86
C ASP A 88 -6.99 2.63 19.06
N ALA A 89 -5.83 2.52 19.70
CA ALA A 89 -5.43 3.42 20.77
C ALA A 89 -5.35 4.87 20.29
N ARG A 90 -4.76 5.08 19.11
CA ARG A 90 -4.67 6.41 18.50
C ARG A 90 -6.03 6.96 18.11
N TYR A 91 -6.92 6.14 17.54
CA TYR A 91 -8.30 6.50 17.20
C TYR A 91 -9.09 6.96 18.43
N ARG A 92 -8.97 6.24 19.55
CA ARG A 92 -9.59 6.65 20.83
C ARG A 92 -9.09 8.02 21.29
N SER A 93 -7.79 8.29 21.16
CA SER A 93 -7.22 9.61 21.51
C SER A 93 -7.73 10.76 20.65
N LEU A 94 -8.19 10.45 19.42
CA LEU A 94 -8.79 11.40 18.48
C LEU A 94 -10.33 11.47 18.58
N SER A 95 -10.92 10.75 19.53
CA SER A 95 -12.38 10.62 19.71
C SER A 95 -13.11 9.98 18.51
N TRP A 96 -12.43 9.10 17.77
CA TRP A 96 -13.00 8.38 16.62
C TRP A 96 -13.55 6.99 16.97
N GLY A 97 -13.50 6.58 18.25
CA GLY A 97 -13.87 5.25 18.66
C GLY A 97 -12.82 4.20 18.29
N ARG A 98 -13.25 3.08 17.71
CA ARG A 98 -12.37 2.02 17.20
C ARG A 98 -12.19 2.14 15.69
N SER A 99 -11.00 1.86 15.20
CA SER A 99 -10.69 1.87 13.76
C SER A 99 -11.29 0.67 13.02
N GLN A 100 -11.69 -0.37 13.76
CA GLN A 100 -12.04 -1.69 13.21
C GLN A 100 -10.94 -2.33 12.33
N CYS A 101 -9.71 -1.87 12.47
CA CYS A 101 -8.56 -2.40 11.74
C CYS A 101 -8.47 -3.92 11.85
N SER A 102 -8.62 -4.48 13.06
CA SER A 102 -8.52 -5.92 13.32
C SER A 102 -9.60 -6.79 12.65
N THR A 103 -10.63 -6.17 12.08
CA THR A 103 -11.74 -6.89 11.41
C THR A 103 -11.58 -6.96 9.89
N LEU A 104 -10.52 -6.39 9.35
CA LEU A 104 -10.24 -6.32 7.92
C LEU A 104 -9.08 -7.27 7.55
N PRO A 105 -9.13 -7.92 6.38
CA PRO A 105 -8.15 -8.92 5.98
C PRO A 105 -6.88 -8.26 5.40
N TRP A 106 -6.19 -7.51 6.24
CA TRP A 106 -4.95 -6.85 5.85
C TRP A 106 -3.85 -7.84 5.54
N THR A 107 -2.98 -7.43 4.64
CA THR A 107 -1.66 -8.03 4.43
C THR A 107 -0.60 -6.95 4.38
N TYR A 108 0.67 -7.37 4.45
CA TYR A 108 1.83 -6.51 4.23
C TYR A 108 2.99 -7.33 3.70
N ASP A 109 3.82 -6.71 2.88
CA ASP A 109 5.05 -7.30 2.35
C ASP A 109 6.26 -6.42 2.70
N ARG A 110 6.00 -5.24 3.27
CA ARG A 110 6.99 -4.25 3.66
C ARG A 110 6.67 -3.70 5.04
N VAL A 111 7.69 -3.24 5.74
CA VAL A 111 7.56 -2.54 7.02
C VAL A 111 8.13 -1.13 6.90
N SER A 112 7.66 -0.21 7.75
CA SER A 112 8.23 1.12 7.87
C SER A 112 9.64 1.09 8.48
N GLU A 113 10.31 2.22 8.55
CA GLU A 113 11.63 2.37 9.14
C GLU A 113 11.66 1.97 10.63
N GLN A 114 10.55 2.12 11.36
CA GLN A 114 10.39 1.63 12.74
C GLN A 114 9.82 0.21 12.85
N GLY A 115 9.70 -0.48 11.72
CA GLY A 115 9.25 -1.87 11.69
C GLY A 115 7.74 -2.07 11.78
N HIS A 116 6.91 -1.03 11.64
CA HIS A 116 5.47 -1.18 11.55
C HIS A 116 5.07 -1.77 10.19
N PRO A 117 4.18 -2.79 10.14
CA PRO A 117 3.63 -3.29 8.89
C PRO A 117 3.00 -2.19 8.04
N LEU A 118 3.35 -2.11 6.75
CA LEU A 118 2.68 -1.23 5.78
C LEU A 118 1.49 -1.98 5.20
N LEU A 119 0.31 -1.73 5.78
CA LEU A 119 -0.89 -2.50 5.52
C LEU A 119 -1.54 -2.13 4.18
N TYR A 120 -1.96 -3.14 3.44
CA TYR A 120 -2.90 -2.99 2.34
C TYR A 120 -3.90 -4.13 2.31
N TRP A 121 -5.01 -3.90 1.64
CA TRP A 121 -6.01 -4.92 1.32
C TRP A 121 -6.29 -4.91 -0.17
N ASP A 122 -6.10 -6.06 -0.81
CA ASP A 122 -6.53 -6.33 -2.18
C ASP A 122 -7.96 -6.89 -2.13
N TYR A 123 -8.92 -6.00 -2.31
CA TYR A 123 -10.30 -6.37 -2.48
C TYR A 123 -10.55 -6.68 -3.95
N SER A 124 -10.64 -7.95 -4.27
CA SER A 124 -11.21 -8.42 -5.53
C SER A 124 -12.70 -8.69 -5.27
N GLY A 125 -13.59 -7.94 -5.91
CA GLY A 125 -15.04 -8.09 -5.74
C GLY A 125 -15.61 -9.44 -6.18
N LEU A 126 -14.74 -10.39 -6.47
CA LEU A 126 -15.09 -11.75 -6.84
C LEU A 126 -15.59 -12.47 -5.59
N ASN A 127 -16.90 -12.67 -5.52
CA ASN A 127 -17.46 -13.70 -4.70
C ASN A 127 -16.87 -15.04 -5.18
N GLU A 128 -16.26 -15.79 -4.29
CA GLU A 128 -15.93 -17.18 -4.53
C GLU A 128 -17.17 -17.87 -5.14
N GLY A 129 -17.14 -18.10 -6.45
CA GLY A 129 -18.16 -18.87 -7.17
C GLY A 129 -19.12 -18.14 -8.11
N LEU A 130 -19.02 -16.83 -8.37
CA LEU A 130 -20.03 -16.11 -9.17
C LEU A 130 -19.58 -15.39 -10.45
N SER A 131 -18.32 -15.26 -10.76
CA SER A 131 -17.89 -14.92 -12.13
C SER A 131 -16.41 -15.17 -12.35
N ASP A 132 -16.07 -15.89 -13.42
CA ASP A 132 -14.71 -16.07 -13.93
C ASP A 132 -14.15 -14.81 -14.64
N LEU A 133 -14.83 -13.68 -14.51
CA LEU A 133 -14.38 -12.43 -15.12
C LEU A 133 -13.74 -11.56 -14.05
N PRO A 134 -12.41 -11.39 -14.08
CA PRO A 134 -11.76 -10.41 -13.25
C PRO A 134 -12.31 -9.02 -13.57
N SER A 135 -12.44 -8.17 -12.56
CA SER A 135 -12.66 -6.73 -12.77
C SER A 135 -11.66 -6.23 -13.79
N ASP A 136 -12.16 -5.65 -14.88
CA ASP A 136 -11.29 -5.14 -15.95
C ASP A 136 -10.45 -3.94 -15.50
N GLU A 137 -10.75 -3.32 -14.36
CA GLU A 137 -10.05 -2.14 -13.85
C GLU A 137 -9.77 -2.20 -12.34
N THR A 138 -8.53 -1.87 -11.98
CA THR A 138 -8.06 -1.80 -10.60
C THR A 138 -7.99 -0.35 -10.12
N THR A 139 -8.58 -0.05 -8.95
CA THR A 139 -8.45 1.23 -8.28
C THR A 139 -7.53 1.12 -7.07
N LEU A 140 -6.48 1.94 -7.02
CA LEU A 140 -5.61 2.07 -5.85
C LEU A 140 -6.05 3.27 -5.01
N VAL A 141 -6.35 3.05 -3.73
CA VAL A 141 -6.71 4.11 -2.77
C VAL A 141 -5.64 4.20 -1.69
N LEU A 142 -5.04 5.39 -1.57
CA LEU A 142 -3.97 5.67 -0.62
C LEU A 142 -4.44 6.69 0.43
N GLY A 143 -4.11 6.43 1.69
CA GLY A 143 -4.30 7.35 2.79
C GLY A 143 -3.09 7.42 3.70
N GLY A 144 -2.98 8.49 4.51
CA GLY A 144 -1.93 8.62 5.51
C GLY A 144 -0.50 8.66 4.96
N VAL A 145 -0.31 9.19 3.76
CA VAL A 145 1.02 9.54 3.22
C VAL A 145 1.63 10.63 4.09
N HIS A 146 0.81 11.59 4.49
CA HIS A 146 1.13 12.65 5.45
C HIS A 146 0.28 12.47 6.71
N PRO A 147 0.80 11.84 7.75
CA PRO A 147 -0.01 11.47 8.91
C PRO A 147 -0.46 12.61 9.81
N ASP A 148 0.10 13.80 9.69
CA ASP A 148 -0.42 14.99 10.34
C ASP A 148 -1.71 15.52 9.68
N GLU A 149 -2.05 15.00 8.52
CA GLU A 149 -3.32 15.13 7.84
C GLU A 149 -4.26 14.00 8.34
N LEU A 150 -4.79 14.12 9.56
CA LEU A 150 -5.45 13.02 10.26
C LEU A 150 -6.73 12.50 9.57
N THR A 151 -7.54 13.41 9.01
CA THR A 151 -8.85 13.06 8.43
C THR A 151 -8.78 12.15 7.21
N PRO A 152 -7.77 12.22 6.30
CA PRO A 152 -7.53 11.24 5.25
C PRO A 152 -7.40 9.80 5.74
N ILE A 153 -6.70 9.59 6.87
CA ILE A 153 -6.51 8.26 7.46
C ILE A 153 -7.86 7.67 7.87
N ASN A 154 -8.69 8.46 8.57
CA ASN A 154 -10.02 8.02 8.97
C ASN A 154 -10.89 7.67 7.75
N LEU A 155 -10.89 8.53 6.73
CA LEU A 155 -11.67 8.31 5.52
C LEU A 155 -11.25 7.02 4.80
N ALA A 156 -9.94 6.76 4.66
CA ALA A 156 -9.42 5.57 4.00
C ALA A 156 -9.75 4.27 4.77
N PHE A 157 -9.63 4.26 6.11
CA PHE A 157 -10.04 3.11 6.92
C PHE A 157 -11.55 2.84 6.82
N ARG A 158 -12.37 3.88 6.88
CA ARG A 158 -13.84 3.74 6.72
C ARG A 158 -14.22 3.27 5.32
N PHE A 159 -13.46 3.68 4.31
CA PHE A 159 -13.66 3.18 2.96
C PHE A 159 -13.37 1.68 2.86
N ALA A 160 -12.29 1.20 3.47
CA ALA A 160 -11.99 -0.23 3.57
C ALA A 160 -13.10 -1.00 4.33
N GLN A 161 -13.67 -0.43 5.40
CA GLN A 161 -14.82 -1.02 6.09
C GLN A 161 -16.04 -1.14 5.16
N ALA A 162 -16.33 -0.11 4.39
CA ALA A 162 -17.45 -0.13 3.46
C ALA A 162 -17.29 -1.19 2.35
N LEU A 163 -16.07 -1.46 1.88
CA LEU A 163 -15.78 -2.57 0.96
C LEU A 163 -16.11 -3.93 1.59
N ARG A 164 -15.82 -4.11 2.88
CA ARG A 164 -16.14 -5.34 3.61
C ARG A 164 -17.64 -5.49 3.83
N ASP A 165 -18.31 -4.40 4.25
CA ASP A 165 -19.69 -4.43 4.73
C ASP A 165 -20.70 -4.47 3.58
N ASP A 166 -20.36 -3.91 2.42
CA ASP A 166 -21.24 -3.88 1.24
C ASP A 166 -20.54 -4.49 0.01
N ARG A 167 -20.31 -5.81 0.07
CA ARG A 167 -19.67 -6.54 -1.01
C ARG A 167 -20.42 -6.44 -2.34
N ALA A 168 -21.76 -6.39 -2.30
CA ALA A 168 -22.58 -6.27 -3.50
C ALA A 168 -22.35 -4.96 -4.24
N LEU A 169 -22.04 -3.89 -3.51
CA LEU A 169 -21.78 -2.57 -4.07
C LEU A 169 -20.52 -2.53 -4.95
N PHE A 170 -19.54 -3.38 -4.63
CA PHE A 170 -18.23 -3.44 -5.29
C PHE A 170 -17.95 -4.77 -5.98
N ALA A 171 -18.98 -5.61 -6.19
CA ALA A 171 -18.84 -7.01 -6.60
C ALA A 171 -18.05 -7.22 -7.89
N GLN A 172 -18.01 -6.25 -8.80
CA GLN A 172 -17.34 -6.35 -10.10
C GLN A 172 -16.07 -5.48 -10.18
N HIS A 173 -15.55 -5.02 -9.04
CA HIS A 173 -14.44 -4.07 -9.01
C HIS A 173 -13.28 -4.61 -8.17
N ARG A 174 -12.07 -4.38 -8.64
CA ARG A 174 -10.86 -4.59 -7.84
C ARG A 174 -10.44 -3.28 -7.20
N VAL A 175 -10.25 -3.29 -5.88
CA VAL A 175 -9.81 -2.12 -5.12
C VAL A 175 -8.65 -2.52 -4.22
N VAL A 176 -7.53 -1.83 -4.34
CA VAL A 176 -6.41 -1.95 -3.42
C VAL A 176 -6.43 -0.75 -2.49
N VAL A 177 -6.54 -0.98 -1.18
CA VAL A 177 -6.58 0.10 -0.19
C VAL A 177 -5.37 0.02 0.73
N ALA A 178 -4.59 1.10 0.80
CA ALA A 178 -3.52 1.29 1.78
C ALA A 178 -3.84 2.54 2.64
N PRO A 179 -4.47 2.36 3.81
CA PRO A 179 -5.07 3.47 4.56
C PRO A 179 -4.07 4.28 5.37
N LEU A 180 -2.85 3.75 5.59
CA LEU A 180 -1.82 4.37 6.42
C LEU A 180 -0.42 4.07 5.85
N VAL A 181 0.00 4.88 4.88
CA VAL A 181 1.29 4.72 4.20
C VAL A 181 2.49 5.03 5.12
N ASN A 182 2.31 5.95 6.08
CA ASN A 182 3.36 6.39 7.01
C ASN A 182 2.91 6.19 8.48
N PRO A 183 2.93 4.96 8.99
CA PRO A 183 2.55 4.68 10.38
C PRO A 183 3.48 5.34 11.40
N ASP A 184 4.77 5.48 11.10
CA ASP A 184 5.75 6.08 12.02
C ASP A 184 5.41 7.54 12.32
N GLY A 185 5.08 8.31 11.28
CA GLY A 185 4.62 9.68 11.43
C GLY A 185 3.27 9.78 12.16
N PHE A 186 2.38 8.81 11.97
CA PHE A 186 1.07 8.76 12.64
C PHE A 186 1.17 8.52 14.14
N PHE A 187 2.09 7.66 14.56
CA PHE A 187 2.28 7.36 15.98
C PHE A 187 3.16 8.40 16.69
N SER A 188 3.79 9.30 15.99
CA SER A 188 4.47 10.45 16.59
C SER A 188 3.46 11.36 17.32
N ILE A 189 3.92 12.01 18.40
CA ILE A 189 3.10 12.97 19.14
C ILE A 189 3.87 14.30 19.24
N PRO A 190 3.45 15.35 18.53
CA PRO A 190 2.35 15.39 17.55
C PRO A 190 2.66 14.53 16.32
N ALA A 191 1.60 14.13 15.59
CA ALA A 191 1.76 13.45 14.31
C ALA A 191 2.59 14.32 13.34
N ARG A 192 3.38 13.66 12.47
CA ARG A 192 4.32 14.35 11.57
C ARG A 192 3.95 14.07 10.12
N ARG A 193 4.18 15.05 9.26
CA ARG A 193 4.06 14.91 7.82
C ARG A 193 5.07 13.90 7.26
N THR A 194 6.32 14.02 7.69
CA THR A 194 7.45 13.22 7.24
C THR A 194 7.52 11.87 7.98
N ASN A 195 8.27 10.94 7.43
CA ASN A 195 8.65 9.72 8.15
C ASN A 195 9.71 10.03 9.24
N VAL A 196 10.26 9.01 9.90
CA VAL A 196 11.26 9.18 10.97
C VAL A 196 12.59 9.72 10.48
N ASN A 197 12.93 9.52 9.20
CA ASN A 197 14.11 10.09 8.56
C ASN A 197 13.93 11.57 8.20
N GLY A 198 12.76 12.15 8.50
CA GLY A 198 12.44 13.53 8.17
C GLY A 198 12.11 13.75 6.68
N VAL A 199 11.84 12.68 5.93
CA VAL A 199 11.57 12.74 4.49
C VAL A 199 10.08 12.82 4.22
N ASP A 200 9.67 13.75 3.34
CA ASP A 200 8.33 13.82 2.77
C ASP A 200 8.17 12.71 1.72
N LEU A 201 7.40 11.67 2.05
CA LEU A 201 7.20 10.51 1.17
C LEU A 201 6.62 10.90 -0.20
N ASN A 202 5.85 12.00 -0.26
CA ASN A 202 5.31 12.55 -1.51
C ASN A 202 6.28 13.56 -2.18
N ARG A 203 7.59 13.44 -1.90
CA ARG A 203 8.70 14.13 -2.56
C ARG A 203 9.86 13.17 -2.85
N ASN A 204 9.69 11.89 -2.51
CA ASN A 204 10.77 10.90 -2.58
C ASN A 204 10.63 9.92 -3.75
N PHE A 205 9.59 10.02 -4.59
CA PHE A 205 9.46 9.17 -5.77
C PHE A 205 10.58 9.44 -6.80
N ALA A 206 11.06 8.37 -7.46
CA ALA A 206 12.08 8.46 -8.51
C ALA A 206 11.48 9.01 -9.82
N THR A 207 11.12 10.28 -9.83
CA THR A 207 10.72 11.01 -11.03
C THR A 207 11.93 11.41 -11.85
N ARG A 208 11.78 11.55 -13.18
CA ARG A 208 12.87 11.88 -14.11
C ARG A 208 13.60 13.17 -13.74
N ASP A 209 12.84 14.13 -13.22
CA ASP A 209 13.36 15.44 -12.82
C ASP A 209 13.93 15.50 -11.39
N TRP A 210 13.81 14.40 -10.61
CA TRP A 210 14.15 14.41 -9.19
C TRP A 210 15.57 14.90 -8.93
N TRP A 211 16.58 14.32 -9.60
CA TRP A 211 18.00 14.67 -9.39
C TRP A 211 18.32 16.12 -9.76
N GLY A 212 17.67 16.67 -10.78
CA GLY A 212 17.90 18.05 -11.22
C GLY A 212 17.08 19.11 -10.48
N ALA A 213 15.90 18.73 -9.98
CA ALA A 213 14.91 19.71 -9.54
C ALA A 213 14.48 19.57 -8.08
N ALA A 214 14.46 18.40 -7.46
CA ALA A 214 13.87 18.22 -6.13
C ALA A 214 14.54 19.09 -5.04
N TRP A 215 15.88 19.07 -4.99
CA TRP A 215 16.64 19.87 -4.05
C TRP A 215 16.55 21.37 -4.32
N THR A 216 16.64 21.76 -5.60
CA THR A 216 16.53 23.18 -6.01
C THR A 216 15.15 23.70 -5.67
N TRP A 217 14.12 22.91 -5.93
CA TRP A 217 12.74 23.24 -5.60
C TRP A 217 12.53 23.37 -4.09
N TRP A 218 13.01 22.39 -3.30
CA TRP A 218 12.93 22.41 -1.85
C TRP A 218 13.66 23.63 -1.26
N LYS A 219 14.90 23.91 -1.68
CA LYS A 219 15.66 25.08 -1.19
C LYS A 219 15.01 26.39 -1.57
N ASN A 220 14.66 26.57 -2.85
CA ASN A 220 14.25 27.87 -3.38
C ASN A 220 12.76 28.16 -3.21
N ARG A 221 11.91 27.14 -3.38
CA ARG A 221 10.46 27.33 -3.32
C ARG A 221 9.87 27.05 -1.94
N ARG A 222 10.55 26.21 -1.16
CA ARG A 222 10.13 25.85 0.21
C ARG A 222 11.08 26.38 1.29
N GLN A 223 12.09 27.17 0.93
CA GLN A 223 13.04 27.77 1.87
C GLN A 223 13.68 26.74 2.82
N SER A 224 13.95 25.55 2.31
CA SER A 224 14.44 24.38 3.06
C SER A 224 13.54 23.99 4.23
N ASP A 225 12.22 24.19 4.12
CA ASP A 225 11.25 23.75 5.13
C ASP A 225 11.37 22.22 5.32
N PRO A 226 11.70 21.74 6.53
CA PRO A 226 11.86 20.31 6.81
C PRO A 226 10.62 19.47 6.49
N ARG A 227 9.42 20.08 6.53
CA ARG A 227 8.18 19.41 6.18
C ARG A 227 8.12 18.90 4.73
N HIS A 228 8.95 19.45 3.86
CA HIS A 228 8.97 19.13 2.42
C HIS A 228 10.31 18.57 1.96
N PHE A 229 11.11 18.04 2.88
CA PHE A 229 12.43 17.50 2.56
C PHE A 229 12.31 16.26 1.67
N PRO A 230 12.91 16.25 0.47
CA PRO A 230 12.74 15.17 -0.51
C PRO A 230 13.59 13.91 -0.23
N GLY A 231 14.44 13.96 0.80
CA GLY A 231 15.48 12.96 1.03
C GLY A 231 16.79 13.27 0.31
N PHE A 232 17.80 12.44 0.51
CA PHE A 232 19.12 12.60 -0.14
C PHE A 232 19.19 11.90 -1.50
N ALA A 233 18.30 10.93 -1.75
CA ALA A 233 18.12 10.25 -3.02
C ALA A 233 16.64 9.89 -3.19
N PRO A 234 16.18 9.68 -4.43
CA PRO A 234 14.81 9.23 -4.67
C PRO A 234 14.66 7.75 -4.31
N ASP A 235 13.43 7.35 -4.01
CA ASP A 235 13.05 5.95 -3.74
C ASP A 235 13.88 5.31 -2.60
N THR A 236 14.21 6.10 -1.57
CA THR A 236 14.98 5.62 -0.40
C THR A 236 14.09 5.19 0.76
N GLU A 237 12.90 5.73 0.86
CA GLU A 237 12.03 5.57 2.01
C GLU A 237 11.06 4.40 1.84
N GLU A 238 10.87 3.61 2.90
CA GLU A 238 10.04 2.41 2.85
C GLU A 238 8.58 2.70 2.49
N GLY A 239 8.02 3.81 2.98
CA GLY A 239 6.68 4.25 2.62
C GLY A 239 6.55 4.69 1.16
N THR A 240 7.59 5.21 0.53
CA THR A 240 7.61 5.51 -0.91
C THR A 240 7.68 4.22 -1.72
N ARG A 241 8.62 3.33 -1.37
CA ARG A 241 8.79 2.01 -2.01
C ARG A 241 7.53 1.17 -1.90
N PHE A 242 6.84 1.22 -0.78
CA PHE A 242 5.56 0.55 -0.58
C PHE A 242 4.52 0.98 -1.62
N GLN A 243 4.37 2.28 -1.85
CA GLN A 243 3.46 2.80 -2.88
C GLN A 243 3.87 2.35 -4.29
N VAL A 244 5.18 2.36 -4.59
CA VAL A 244 5.73 1.88 -5.87
C VAL A 244 5.47 0.38 -6.05
N ASP A 245 5.66 -0.43 -5.01
CA ASP A 245 5.41 -1.88 -5.06
C ASP A 245 3.93 -2.19 -5.29
N LEU A 246 3.01 -1.45 -4.65
CA LEU A 246 1.58 -1.58 -4.91
C LEU A 246 1.25 -1.26 -6.37
N MET A 247 1.81 -0.19 -6.93
CA MET A 247 1.60 0.18 -8.33
C MET A 247 2.17 -0.87 -9.29
N ARG A 248 3.35 -1.42 -9.00
CA ARG A 248 3.96 -2.48 -9.84
C ARG A 248 3.19 -3.79 -9.78
N ARG A 249 2.71 -4.16 -8.58
CA ARG A 249 2.04 -5.45 -8.36
C ARG A 249 0.63 -5.48 -8.91
N PHE A 250 -0.11 -4.39 -8.75
CA PHE A 250 -1.53 -4.34 -9.06
C PHE A 250 -1.86 -3.63 -10.36
N ASP A 251 -0.89 -2.97 -10.97
CA ASP A 251 -1.01 -2.22 -12.23
C ASP A 251 -2.33 -1.41 -12.29
N PRO A 252 -2.54 -0.46 -11.37
CA PRO A 252 -3.83 0.19 -11.22
C PRO A 252 -4.17 1.05 -12.43
N ASP A 253 -5.41 0.96 -12.89
CA ASP A 253 -5.96 1.82 -13.95
C ASP A 253 -6.22 3.24 -13.47
N LYS A 254 -6.34 3.43 -12.15
CA LYS A 254 -6.57 4.72 -11.52
C LYS A 254 -6.13 4.74 -10.06
N ILE A 255 -5.70 5.91 -9.60
CA ILE A 255 -5.24 6.13 -8.23
C ILE A 255 -6.05 7.27 -7.60
N VAL A 256 -6.49 7.07 -6.35
CA VAL A 256 -7.05 8.12 -5.49
C VAL A 256 -6.17 8.23 -4.26
N SER A 257 -5.47 9.35 -4.12
CA SER A 257 -4.65 9.68 -2.94
C SER A 257 -5.39 10.70 -2.08
N ILE A 258 -5.60 10.39 -0.80
CA ILE A 258 -6.39 11.21 0.10
C ILE A 258 -5.47 12.04 0.99
N HIS A 259 -5.63 13.35 0.94
CA HIS A 259 -4.84 14.37 1.61
C HIS A 259 -5.71 15.43 2.30
N ALA A 260 -5.08 16.39 2.99
CA ALA A 260 -5.66 17.60 3.56
C ALA A 260 -4.54 18.65 3.77
N PRO A 261 -4.80 19.97 3.89
CA PRO A 261 -6.10 20.60 4.09
C PRO A 261 -6.51 21.54 2.94
N LEU A 262 -6.12 21.30 1.70
CA LEU A 262 -6.19 22.32 0.64
C LEU A 262 -7.60 22.57 0.09
N GLY A 263 -8.55 21.64 0.27
CA GLY A 263 -9.95 21.89 -0.02
C GLY A 263 -10.33 21.81 -1.51
N PHE A 264 -9.73 20.88 -2.28
CA PHE A 264 -10.05 20.66 -3.69
C PHE A 264 -9.71 19.23 -4.13
N LEU A 265 -10.13 18.87 -5.32
CA LEU A 265 -9.66 17.71 -6.07
C LEU A 265 -8.63 18.17 -7.08
N ASP A 266 -7.45 17.60 -7.00
CA ASP A 266 -6.43 17.75 -8.02
C ASP A 266 -6.44 16.55 -8.97
N TYR A 267 -6.26 16.77 -10.24
CA TYR A 267 -6.03 15.68 -11.19
C TYR A 267 -4.61 15.77 -11.73
N ASP A 268 -3.85 14.75 -11.40
CA ASP A 268 -2.47 14.66 -11.80
C ASP A 268 -2.39 14.08 -13.23
N GLY A 269 -2.06 14.94 -14.14
CA GLY A 269 -1.79 14.68 -15.54
C GLY A 269 -0.70 15.64 -16.02
N PRO A 270 -0.15 15.54 -17.24
CA PRO A 270 0.92 16.40 -17.69
C PRO A 270 0.45 17.87 -17.68
N GLY A 271 0.77 18.54 -16.57
CA GLY A 271 0.34 19.90 -16.30
C GLY A 271 1.19 20.95 -16.98
N ASP A 272 0.66 21.44 -18.03
CA ASP A 272 0.85 22.83 -18.41
C ASP A 272 -0.54 23.45 -18.45
N ASN A 273 -0.96 24.12 -17.36
CA ASN A 273 -2.23 24.85 -17.23
C ASN A 273 -2.50 25.83 -18.39
N LYS A 274 -1.60 25.91 -19.34
CA LYS A 274 -1.68 26.77 -20.52
C LYS A 274 -2.11 26.02 -21.80
N ARG A 275 -2.24 24.71 -21.77
CA ARG A 275 -2.64 23.94 -22.96
C ARG A 275 -4.16 23.99 -23.15
N LYS A 276 -4.58 24.57 -24.25
CA LYS A 276 -5.99 24.56 -24.68
C LYS A 276 -6.50 23.17 -25.06
N ASN A 277 -5.59 22.23 -25.40
CA ASN A 277 -5.92 20.87 -25.85
C ASN A 277 -5.30 19.86 -24.89
N LEU A 278 -6.12 19.29 -24.02
CA LEU A 278 -5.71 18.18 -23.17
C LEU A 278 -5.45 16.92 -23.98
N SER A 279 -4.40 16.17 -23.65
CA SER A 279 -4.18 14.83 -24.16
C SER A 279 -5.32 13.88 -23.77
N SER A 280 -5.40 12.73 -24.41
CA SER A 280 -6.41 11.72 -24.04
C SER A 280 -6.28 11.27 -22.59
N PHE A 281 -5.05 11.26 -22.08
CA PHE A 281 -4.73 10.88 -20.72
C PHE A 281 -5.16 11.96 -19.70
N GLU A 282 -4.80 13.21 -19.94
CA GLU A 282 -5.25 14.35 -19.08
C GLU A 282 -6.77 14.41 -18.97
N LYS A 283 -7.47 14.10 -20.08
CA LYS A 283 -8.93 13.98 -20.07
C LYS A 283 -9.41 12.88 -19.12
N LYS A 284 -8.75 11.71 -19.09
CA LYS A 284 -9.13 10.62 -18.18
C LYS A 284 -8.96 11.01 -16.71
N ALA A 285 -7.82 11.58 -16.32
CA ALA A 285 -7.57 12.03 -14.95
C ALA A 285 -8.56 13.13 -14.54
N ARG A 286 -8.79 14.13 -15.41
CA ARG A 286 -9.77 15.18 -15.19
C ARG A 286 -11.19 14.65 -15.09
N ASP A 287 -11.59 13.74 -15.98
CA ASP A 287 -12.95 13.18 -15.97
C ASP A 287 -13.19 12.36 -14.71
N LEU A 288 -12.18 11.62 -14.23
CA LEU A 288 -12.21 10.94 -12.93
C LEU A 288 -12.41 11.95 -11.78
N ALA A 289 -11.65 13.04 -11.76
CA ALA A 289 -11.79 14.08 -10.75
C ALA A 289 -13.21 14.69 -10.75
N TYR A 290 -13.79 14.94 -11.93
CA TYR A 290 -15.17 15.43 -12.03
C TYR A 290 -16.21 14.38 -11.63
N VAL A 291 -15.96 13.09 -11.84
CA VAL A 291 -16.81 12.02 -11.32
C VAL A 291 -16.84 12.05 -9.80
N VAL A 292 -15.67 12.14 -9.17
CA VAL A 292 -15.56 12.27 -7.71
C VAL A 292 -16.26 13.56 -7.24
N SER A 293 -15.98 14.69 -7.88
CA SER A 293 -16.55 16.00 -7.55
C SER A 293 -18.08 15.98 -7.52
N ARG A 294 -18.72 15.55 -8.61
CA ARG A 294 -20.18 15.49 -8.71
C ARG A 294 -20.83 14.63 -7.64
N ASN A 295 -20.14 13.59 -7.20
CA ASN A 295 -20.61 12.68 -6.15
C ASN A 295 -20.13 13.10 -4.74
N SER A 296 -19.40 14.21 -4.62
CA SER A 296 -18.90 14.80 -3.37
C SER A 296 -19.36 16.27 -3.28
N ASN A 297 -20.65 16.51 -3.44
CA ASN A 297 -21.28 17.84 -3.32
C ASN A 297 -20.67 18.91 -4.25
N ASN A 298 -20.33 18.52 -5.48
CA ASN A 298 -19.65 19.38 -6.47
C ASN A 298 -18.35 19.98 -5.91
N TYR A 299 -17.56 19.16 -5.24
CA TYR A 299 -16.30 19.59 -4.66
C TYR A 299 -15.37 20.19 -5.71
N ARG A 300 -14.72 21.29 -5.36
CA ARG A 300 -13.90 22.08 -6.29
C ARG A 300 -12.84 21.22 -6.96
N VAL A 301 -12.70 21.32 -8.28
CA VAL A 301 -11.65 20.65 -9.07
C VAL A 301 -10.64 21.70 -9.52
N LEU A 302 -9.37 21.40 -9.34
CA LEU A 302 -8.25 22.22 -9.80
C LEU A 302 -7.27 21.36 -10.58
N ASP A 303 -6.46 21.99 -11.39
CA ASP A 303 -5.24 21.46 -11.97
C ASP A 303 -4.09 22.13 -11.21
N PHE A 304 -3.47 21.40 -10.30
CA PHE A 304 -2.45 21.93 -9.43
C PHE A 304 -1.05 21.58 -9.95
N VAL A 305 -0.05 22.31 -9.51
CA VAL A 305 1.31 22.14 -10.02
C VAL A 305 1.95 20.83 -9.54
N PHE A 306 2.71 20.17 -10.41
CA PHE A 306 3.54 19.04 -10.01
C PHE A 306 4.72 19.46 -9.16
N TYR A 307 5.14 18.49 -8.36
CA TYR A 307 6.36 18.60 -7.59
C TYR A 307 7.32 17.49 -7.99
N PRO A 308 8.61 17.76 -8.14
CA PRO A 308 9.61 16.71 -8.29
C PRO A 308 9.49 15.70 -7.15
N GLY A 309 9.43 14.42 -7.51
CA GLY A 309 9.30 13.33 -6.53
C GLY A 309 7.90 13.16 -5.93
N SER A 310 6.86 13.80 -6.44
CA SER A 310 5.47 13.55 -6.00
C SER A 310 4.85 12.33 -6.70
N LEU A 311 3.84 11.74 -6.05
CA LEU A 311 3.04 10.65 -6.61
C LEU A 311 2.39 11.07 -7.94
N GLY A 312 1.80 12.27 -8.02
CA GLY A 312 1.17 12.77 -9.22
C GLY A 312 2.16 12.89 -10.39
N ASN A 313 3.38 13.38 -10.14
CA ASN A 313 4.43 13.39 -11.16
C ASN A 313 4.85 11.97 -11.56
N PHE A 314 5.07 11.09 -10.57
CA PHE A 314 5.53 9.71 -10.80
C PHE A 314 4.51 8.83 -11.52
N ALA A 315 3.28 8.79 -11.02
CA ALA A 315 2.20 7.95 -11.57
C ALA A 315 1.43 8.67 -12.67
N GLY A 316 0.95 9.89 -12.41
CA GLY A 316 0.13 10.64 -13.33
C GLY A 316 0.90 11.10 -14.56
N ASN A 317 1.91 11.93 -14.36
CA ASN A 317 2.62 12.57 -15.47
C ASN A 317 3.52 11.59 -16.25
N GLU A 318 4.34 10.79 -15.54
CA GLU A 318 5.35 9.98 -16.21
C GLU A 318 4.85 8.61 -16.68
N ARG A 319 3.90 8.00 -15.91
CA ARG A 319 3.38 6.65 -16.22
C ARG A 319 1.98 6.66 -16.77
N GLN A 320 1.36 7.84 -16.83
CA GLN A 320 0.04 8.02 -17.40
C GLN A 320 -1.05 7.16 -16.73
N VAL A 321 -0.94 6.97 -15.41
CA VAL A 321 -2.01 6.39 -14.58
C VAL A 321 -2.89 7.52 -14.08
N PRO A 322 -4.17 7.60 -14.46
CA PRO A 322 -5.09 8.63 -13.99
C PRO A 322 -5.08 8.72 -12.46
N THR A 323 -4.53 9.79 -11.94
CA THR A 323 -4.34 10.01 -10.52
C THR A 323 -5.16 11.22 -10.07
N VAL A 324 -5.91 11.05 -9.00
CA VAL A 324 -6.66 12.12 -8.36
C VAL A 324 -6.19 12.25 -6.92
N THR A 325 -5.80 13.47 -6.54
CA THR A 325 -5.53 13.83 -5.16
C THR A 325 -6.76 14.50 -4.58
N LEU A 326 -7.42 13.81 -3.63
CA LEU A 326 -8.54 14.35 -2.87
C LEU A 326 -7.99 15.10 -1.66
N GLU A 327 -7.98 16.42 -1.73
CA GLU A 327 -7.59 17.32 -0.66
C GLU A 327 -8.81 17.70 0.19
N LEU A 328 -8.99 17.07 1.35
CA LEU A 328 -9.99 17.47 2.33
C LEU A 328 -9.72 18.90 2.82
N SER A 329 -10.75 19.63 3.24
CA SER A 329 -10.60 21.05 3.61
C SER A 329 -10.02 21.30 5.00
N SER A 330 -9.79 20.25 5.81
CA SER A 330 -9.21 20.38 7.16
C SER A 330 -8.60 19.07 7.65
N THR A 331 -7.54 19.17 8.43
CA THR A 331 -6.93 18.05 9.17
C THR A 331 -7.59 17.81 10.53
N ASN A 332 -8.52 18.68 10.95
CA ASN A 332 -9.15 18.58 12.28
C ASN A 332 -9.97 17.28 12.41
N PRO A 333 -9.64 16.40 13.37
CA PRO A 333 -10.28 15.10 13.53
C PRO A 333 -11.80 15.16 13.76
N ARG A 334 -12.33 16.30 14.24
CA ARG A 334 -13.77 16.50 14.45
C ARG A 334 -14.59 16.46 13.15
N PHE A 335 -13.96 16.65 11.99
CA PHE A 335 -14.63 16.61 10.70
C PHE A 335 -14.70 15.20 10.08
N ALA A 336 -14.19 14.16 10.73
CA ALA A 336 -14.16 12.81 10.20
C ALA A 336 -15.52 12.32 9.70
N ASP A 337 -16.59 12.49 10.50
CA ASP A 337 -17.95 12.09 10.11
C ASP A 337 -18.55 12.94 8.99
N LYS A 338 -18.22 14.22 8.96
CA LYS A 338 -18.62 15.11 7.85
C LYS A 338 -17.98 14.61 6.56
N TYR A 339 -16.67 14.37 6.56
CA TYR A 339 -15.95 13.95 5.36
C TYR A 339 -16.34 12.55 4.89
N TRP A 340 -16.67 11.64 5.80
CA TRP A 340 -17.26 10.37 5.42
C TRP A 340 -18.54 10.55 4.59
N ARG A 341 -19.50 11.32 5.10
CA ARG A 341 -20.77 11.58 4.39
C ARG A 341 -20.57 12.30 3.06
N GLU A 342 -19.62 13.21 3.00
CA GLU A 342 -19.34 14.03 1.83
C GLU A 342 -18.60 13.25 0.73
N PHE A 343 -17.60 12.48 1.10
CA PHE A 343 -16.66 11.90 0.12
C PHE A 343 -16.84 10.40 -0.15
N PHE A 344 -17.53 9.66 0.70
CA PHE A 344 -17.81 8.24 0.42
C PHE A 344 -18.54 8.03 -0.92
N PRO A 345 -19.58 8.82 -1.28
CA PRO A 345 -20.21 8.71 -2.59
C PRO A 345 -19.25 8.96 -3.75
N GLY A 346 -18.32 9.91 -3.60
CA GLY A 346 -17.28 10.21 -4.59
C GLY A 346 -16.25 9.08 -4.73
N LEU A 347 -15.76 8.52 -3.63
CA LEU A 347 -14.86 7.36 -3.65
C LEU A 347 -15.52 6.15 -4.30
N LYS A 348 -16.78 5.88 -3.95
CA LYS A 348 -17.57 4.84 -4.60
C LYS A 348 -17.71 5.06 -6.10
N ALA A 349 -17.98 6.29 -6.51
CA ALA A 349 -18.09 6.65 -7.91
C ALA A 349 -16.74 6.51 -8.65
N ALA A 350 -15.62 6.83 -8.01
CA ALA A 350 -14.29 6.63 -8.57
C ALA A 350 -14.02 5.16 -8.87
N VAL A 351 -14.34 4.26 -7.93
CA VAL A 351 -14.18 2.80 -8.15
C VAL A 351 -15.04 2.33 -9.32
N LYS A 352 -16.29 2.77 -9.38
CA LYS A 352 -17.25 2.34 -10.42
C LYS A 352 -17.04 3.01 -11.78
N TYR A 353 -16.22 4.04 -11.85
CA TYR A 353 -15.96 4.74 -13.10
C TYR A 353 -14.99 3.95 -13.95
N GLU A 354 -15.46 3.48 -15.10
CA GLU A 354 -14.66 2.75 -16.07
C GLU A 354 -14.23 3.68 -17.21
N PHE A 355 -12.94 3.61 -17.57
CA PHE A 355 -12.45 4.27 -18.76
C PHE A 355 -12.86 3.46 -19.98
N LYS A 356 -13.50 4.10 -20.96
CA LYS A 356 -13.86 3.45 -22.23
C LYS A 356 -12.58 2.90 -22.88
N ARG A 357 -12.37 1.60 -22.79
CA ARG A 357 -11.33 0.88 -23.53
C ARG A 357 -11.82 0.70 -24.98
N SER A 358 -10.98 0.96 -25.97
CA SER A 358 -11.30 0.55 -27.33
C SER A 358 -11.38 -0.97 -27.40
N VAL A 359 -12.35 -1.51 -28.13
CA VAL A 359 -12.56 -2.96 -28.28
C VAL A 359 -11.26 -3.68 -28.75
N LEU A 360 -10.41 -2.99 -29.51
CA LEU A 360 -9.12 -3.47 -29.99
C LEU A 360 -8.09 -3.70 -28.87
N ALA A 361 -8.05 -2.85 -27.84
CA ALA A 361 -7.11 -3.01 -26.71
C ALA A 361 -7.47 -4.22 -25.81
N ARG A 362 -8.72 -4.66 -25.82
CA ARG A 362 -9.14 -5.88 -25.08
C ARG A 362 -8.67 -7.17 -25.77
N MET A 363 -8.44 -7.13 -27.09
CA MET A 363 -7.99 -8.30 -27.84
C MET A 363 -6.47 -8.52 -27.72
N ASP A 364 -5.67 -7.46 -27.65
CA ASP A 364 -4.21 -7.56 -27.53
C ASP A 364 -3.76 -8.13 -26.18
N ASN A 365 -4.43 -7.78 -25.07
CA ASN A 365 -4.09 -8.33 -23.76
C ASN A 365 -4.46 -9.82 -23.59
N ARG A 366 -5.37 -10.38 -24.39
CA ARG A 366 -5.67 -11.81 -24.39
C ARG A 366 -4.68 -12.64 -25.20
N ALA A 367 -3.99 -12.02 -26.18
CA ALA A 367 -3.01 -12.72 -27.02
C ALA A 367 -1.67 -12.98 -26.32
N THR A 368 -1.36 -12.28 -25.23
CA THR A 368 -0.08 -12.39 -24.50
C THR A 368 -0.08 -13.39 -23.35
N THR A 369 -1.20 -14.04 -23.04
CA THR A 369 -1.33 -15.02 -21.93
C THR A 369 -1.47 -16.46 -22.36
N THR A 370 -1.04 -16.85 -23.57
CA THR A 370 -0.93 -18.27 -23.91
C THR A 370 0.36 -18.85 -23.32
N PRO A 371 0.29 -19.97 -22.58
CA PRO A 371 1.49 -20.64 -22.09
C PRO A 371 2.29 -21.14 -23.30
N SER A 372 3.58 -20.83 -23.31
CA SER A 372 4.52 -21.37 -24.30
C SER A 372 4.49 -22.90 -24.25
N GLY A 373 3.84 -23.49 -25.24
CA GLY A 373 3.91 -24.92 -25.50
C GLY A 373 5.35 -25.29 -25.88
N THR A 374 5.91 -26.23 -25.15
CA THR A 374 7.19 -26.89 -25.42
C THR A 374 7.16 -27.47 -26.83
N ILE A 375 7.97 -26.92 -27.75
CA ILE A 375 8.25 -27.56 -29.04
C ILE A 375 9.35 -28.59 -28.79
N CYS A 376 9.00 -29.88 -28.78
CA CYS A 376 9.95 -30.95 -28.91
C CYS A 376 10.48 -30.95 -30.35
N CYS A 377 11.79 -30.75 -30.52
CA CYS A 377 12.48 -31.11 -31.74
C CYS A 377 12.57 -32.65 -31.80
N GLN A 378 11.95 -33.26 -32.83
CA GLN A 378 12.30 -34.56 -33.36
C GLN A 378 12.96 -34.35 -34.72
N ASP A 379 14.13 -35.03 -34.82
CA ASP A 379 14.97 -35.35 -35.97
C ASP A 379 15.89 -34.28 -36.51
#